data_ba454f0397c7892b0b894c2a5617e208
#
_entry.id   ba454f0397c7892b0b894c2a5617e208
#
_cell.length_a   1.000
_cell.length_b   1.000
_cell.length_c   1.000
_cell.angle_alpha   90.00
_cell.angle_beta   90.00
_cell.angle_gamma   90.00
#
_symmetry.space_group_name_H-M   'P 1'
#
loop_
_entity.id
_entity.type
_entity.pdbx_description
1 polymer ?
#
loop_
_entity_poly.entity_id
_entity_poly.type
_entity_poly.pdbx_seq_one_letter_code
_entity_poly.pdbx_strand_id
1 'polypeptide(L)'
;MSDEKKVVLITGGAMGQGRAHAVKYAENGFNVVLADMLDPEDERFQETIRELKALGAEVLAKKANICSTPDMESLFAEAWEKFGRLDVVIANAGVINFGNTWELTD
;
A
#
# COMPACT_ATOMS: atom_id res chain seq x y z
N MET A 1 9.19 18.14 -10.76
CA MET A 1 7.99 18.45 -10.86
C MET A 1 7.12 18.08 -9.77
N SER A 2 6.24 18.85 -9.66
CA SER A 2 5.41 18.75 -8.51
C SER A 2 4.42 17.65 -8.56
N ASP A 3 4.36 16.90 -9.62
CA ASP A 3 3.39 15.87 -9.66
C ASP A 3 3.83 14.60 -9.04
N GLU A 4 4.96 14.58 -8.41
CA GLU A 4 5.37 13.40 -7.69
C GLU A 4 4.52 13.24 -6.47
N LYS A 5 3.75 12.19 -6.45
CA LYS A 5 2.90 11.89 -5.31
C LYS A 5 3.62 10.98 -4.36
N LYS A 6 3.36 11.16 -3.09
CA LYS A 6 3.85 10.24 -2.08
C LYS A 6 3.15 8.90 -2.21
N VAL A 7 3.76 7.87 -1.66
CA VAL A 7 3.28 6.51 -1.81
C VAL A 7 3.12 5.89 -0.43
N VAL A 8 1.97 5.28 -0.21
CA VAL A 8 1.70 4.54 1.01
C VAL A 8 1.50 3.07 0.66
N LEU A 9 2.10 2.20 1.45
CA LEU A 9 1.89 0.76 1.34
C LEU A 9 1.06 0.31 2.53
N ILE A 10 -0.04 -0.38 2.26
CA ILE A 10 -0.95 -0.81 3.31
C ILE A 10 -1.14 -2.31 3.20
N THR A 11 -0.81 -3.03 4.27
CA THR A 11 -1.09 -4.46 4.34
C THR A 11 -2.43 -4.67 5.00
N GLY A 12 -3.13 -5.72 4.57
CA GLY A 12 -4.50 -5.91 5.01
C GLY A 12 -5.40 -4.83 4.50
N GLY A 13 -5.11 -4.34 3.29
CA GLY A 13 -5.75 -3.14 2.78
C GLY A 13 -7.04 -3.36 2.01
N ALA A 14 -7.44 -4.62 1.82
CA ALA A 14 -8.60 -4.88 0.97
C ALA A 14 -9.90 -4.53 1.63
N MET A 15 -9.97 -4.57 2.95
CA MET A 15 -11.23 -4.31 3.66
C MET A 15 -10.95 -3.71 5.03
N GLY A 16 -12.02 -3.29 5.68
CA GLY A 16 -11.98 -2.85 7.07
C GLY A 16 -11.11 -1.63 7.26
N GLN A 17 -10.31 -1.66 8.30
CA GLN A 17 -9.46 -0.52 8.63
C GLN A 17 -8.41 -0.26 7.57
N GLY A 18 -7.90 -1.33 6.95
CA GLY A 18 -6.94 -1.14 5.88
C GLY A 18 -7.52 -0.36 4.72
N ARG A 19 -8.76 -0.69 4.35
CA ARG A 19 -9.45 0.04 3.30
C ARG A 19 -9.65 1.50 3.69
N ALA A 20 -10.04 1.74 4.95
CA ALA A 20 -10.27 3.10 5.41
C ALA A 20 -8.99 3.91 5.37
N HIS A 21 -7.87 3.32 5.76
CA HIS A 21 -6.58 4.00 5.67
C HIS A 21 -6.25 4.32 4.22
N ALA A 22 -6.47 3.36 3.33
CA ALA A 22 -6.14 3.56 1.92
C ALA A 22 -6.93 4.72 1.34
N VAL A 23 -8.21 4.78 1.64
CA VAL A 23 -9.06 5.85 1.15
C VAL A 23 -8.57 7.20 1.66
N LYS A 24 -8.21 7.25 2.95
CA LYS A 24 -7.74 8.49 3.54
C LYS A 24 -6.48 9.00 2.85
N TYR A 25 -5.54 8.11 2.62
CA TYR A 25 -4.31 8.51 1.95
C TYR A 25 -4.56 8.91 0.51
N ALA A 26 -5.43 8.18 -0.19
CA ALA A 26 -5.75 8.53 -1.56
C ALA A 26 -6.41 9.91 -1.63
N GLU A 27 -7.27 10.22 -0.67
CA GLU A 27 -7.89 11.53 -0.60
C GLU A 27 -6.87 12.63 -0.41
N ASN A 28 -5.76 12.30 0.19
CA ASN A 28 -4.69 13.26 0.42
C ASN A 28 -3.61 13.23 -0.66
N GLY A 29 -3.91 12.64 -1.78
CA GLY A 29 -3.02 12.71 -2.93
C GLY A 29 -1.95 11.66 -2.99
N PHE A 30 -2.05 10.60 -2.19
CA PHE A 30 -1.06 9.52 -2.22
C PHE A 30 -1.43 8.50 -3.28
N ASN A 31 -0.42 7.92 -3.89
CA ASN A 31 -0.59 6.65 -4.60
C ASN A 31 -0.51 5.54 -3.59
N VAL A 32 -1.12 4.40 -3.88
CA VAL A 32 -1.35 3.38 -2.88
C VAL A 32 -0.88 2.03 -3.36
N VAL A 33 -0.12 1.34 -2.52
CA VAL A 33 0.19 -0.06 -2.71
C VAL A 33 -0.65 -0.84 -1.71
N LEU A 34 -1.51 -1.70 -2.21
CA LEU A 34 -2.38 -2.52 -1.36
C LEU A 34 -1.89 -3.95 -1.37
N ALA A 35 -1.67 -4.49 -0.19
CA ALA A 35 -1.32 -5.89 -0.05
C ALA A 35 -2.30 -6.55 0.88
N ASP A 36 -2.71 -7.75 0.55
CA ASP A 36 -3.65 -8.49 1.37
C ASP A 36 -3.45 -9.96 1.08
N MET A 37 -3.92 -10.80 1.99
CA MET A 37 -3.91 -12.22 1.74
C MET A 37 -5.00 -12.62 0.78
N LEU A 38 -5.97 -11.76 0.56
CA LEU A 38 -6.96 -11.98 -0.49
C LEU A 38 -6.31 -11.84 -1.85
N ASP A 39 -6.86 -12.56 -2.80
CA ASP A 39 -6.44 -12.43 -4.18
C ASP A 39 -6.91 -11.08 -4.71
N PRO A 40 -6.09 -10.38 -5.50
CA PRO A 40 -6.57 -9.11 -6.08
C PRO A 40 -7.81 -9.25 -6.94
N GLU A 41 -8.12 -10.45 -7.40
CA GLU A 41 -9.34 -10.68 -8.17
C GLU A 41 -10.57 -10.84 -7.28
N ASP A 42 -10.37 -10.99 -5.98
CA ASP A 42 -11.50 -11.04 -5.05
C ASP A 42 -12.30 -9.75 -5.16
N GLU A 43 -13.61 -9.89 -5.16
CA GLU A 43 -14.49 -8.75 -5.39
C GLU A 43 -14.29 -7.66 -4.35
N ARG A 44 -14.02 -8.05 -3.11
CA ARG A 44 -13.79 -7.07 -2.05
C ARG A 44 -12.53 -6.26 -2.32
N PHE A 45 -11.50 -6.91 -2.82
CA PHE A 45 -10.26 -6.24 -3.17
C PHE A 45 -10.50 -5.30 -4.36
N GLN A 46 -11.22 -5.79 -5.36
CA GLN A 46 -11.52 -5.00 -6.55
C GLN A 46 -12.32 -3.75 -6.20
N GLU A 47 -13.24 -3.88 -5.27
CA GLU A 47 -14.06 -2.75 -4.88
C GLU A 47 -13.20 -1.65 -4.27
N THR A 48 -12.27 -2.02 -3.41
CA THR A 48 -11.36 -1.07 -2.82
C THR A 48 -10.48 -0.41 -3.88
N ILE A 49 -9.97 -1.22 -4.82
CA ILE A 49 -9.15 -0.67 -5.89
C ILE A 49 -9.92 0.36 -6.69
N ARG A 50 -11.16 0.05 -7.03
CA ARG A 50 -11.98 0.98 -7.79
C ARG A 50 -12.19 2.29 -7.04
N GLU A 51 -12.42 2.18 -5.75
CA GLU A 51 -12.65 3.38 -4.95
C GLU A 51 -11.41 4.27 -4.95
N LEU A 52 -10.24 3.67 -4.80
CA LEU A 52 -9.01 4.44 -4.76
C LEU A 52 -8.73 5.10 -6.10
N LYS A 53 -8.97 4.37 -7.18
CA LYS A 53 -8.75 4.94 -8.50
C LYS A 53 -9.71 6.09 -8.77
N ALA A 54 -10.93 5.98 -8.27
CA ALA A 54 -11.90 7.07 -8.43
C ALA A 54 -11.44 8.33 -7.70
N LEU A 55 -10.60 8.19 -6.69
CA LEU A 55 -10.03 9.33 -5.98
C LEU A 55 -8.78 9.88 -6.64
N GLY A 56 -8.37 9.29 -7.75
CA GLY A 56 -7.21 9.77 -8.48
C GLY A 56 -5.90 9.09 -8.15
N ALA A 57 -5.92 8.07 -7.32
CA ALA A 57 -4.70 7.37 -6.95
C ALA A 57 -4.35 6.32 -7.98
N GLU A 58 -3.04 6.12 -8.18
CA GLU A 58 -2.58 4.91 -8.84
C GLU A 58 -2.45 3.84 -7.79
N VAL A 59 -2.85 2.63 -8.14
CA VAL A 59 -2.92 1.54 -7.19
C VAL A 59 -2.14 0.35 -7.70
N LEU A 60 -1.25 -0.16 -6.86
CA LEU A 60 -0.61 -1.44 -7.09
C LEU A 60 -1.19 -2.42 -6.08
N ALA A 61 -1.91 -3.42 -6.56
CA ALA A 61 -2.56 -4.39 -5.69
C ALA A 61 -1.87 -5.72 -5.82
N LYS A 62 -1.59 -6.36 -4.68
CA LYS A 62 -0.84 -7.59 -4.71
C LYS A 62 -1.27 -8.48 -3.56
N LYS A 63 -1.35 -9.78 -3.84
CA LYS A 63 -1.55 -10.76 -2.81
C LYS A 63 -0.22 -11.01 -2.11
N ALA A 64 -0.18 -10.86 -0.81
CA ALA A 64 1.06 -11.05 -0.08
C ALA A 64 0.76 -11.45 1.34
N ASN A 65 1.58 -12.36 1.86
CA ASN A 65 1.53 -12.78 3.25
C ASN A 65 2.59 -11.99 4.00
N ILE A 66 2.16 -11.14 4.91
CA ILE A 66 3.09 -10.26 5.60
C ILE A 66 4.02 -11.02 6.52
N CYS A 67 3.72 -12.28 6.82
CA CYS A 67 4.62 -13.11 7.62
C CYS A 67 5.68 -13.78 6.77
N SER A 68 5.61 -13.63 5.46
CA SER A 68 6.55 -14.25 4.55
C SER A 68 7.55 -13.20 4.08
N THR A 69 8.81 -13.40 4.44
CA THR A 69 9.86 -12.46 4.04
C THR A 69 9.97 -12.34 2.52
N PRO A 70 9.95 -13.46 1.76
CA PRO A 70 10.00 -13.32 0.31
C PRO A 70 8.84 -12.53 -0.26
N ASP A 71 7.63 -12.71 0.30
CA ASP A 71 6.49 -11.95 -0.18
C ASP A 71 6.67 -10.47 0.06
N MET A 72 7.19 -10.11 1.24
CA MET A 72 7.37 -8.71 1.56
C MET A 72 8.48 -8.09 0.73
N GLU A 73 9.54 -8.82 0.50
CA GLU A 73 10.62 -8.31 -0.34
C GLU A 73 10.14 -8.08 -1.75
N SER A 74 9.35 -9.01 -2.27
CA SER A 74 8.81 -8.87 -3.60
C SER A 74 7.87 -7.67 -3.69
N LEU A 75 7.06 -7.49 -2.65
CA LEU A 75 6.12 -6.37 -2.61
C LEU A 75 6.85 -5.04 -2.60
N PHE A 76 7.88 -4.92 -1.77
CA PHE A 76 8.65 -3.69 -1.71
C PHE A 76 9.36 -3.42 -3.03
N ALA A 77 9.91 -4.46 -3.64
CA ALA A 77 10.61 -4.30 -4.90
C ALA A 77 9.65 -3.82 -5.99
N GLU A 78 8.47 -4.39 -6.05
CA GLU A 78 7.50 -3.98 -7.06
C GLU A 78 7.00 -2.57 -6.82
N ALA A 79 6.79 -2.21 -5.56
CA ALA A 79 6.35 -0.86 -5.23
C ALA A 79 7.41 0.15 -5.63
N TRP A 80 8.66 -0.18 -5.34
CA TRP A 80 9.76 0.71 -5.67
C TRP A 80 9.92 0.84 -7.18
N GLU A 81 9.76 -0.28 -7.88
CA GLU A 81 9.89 -0.25 -9.32
C GLU A 81 8.80 0.57 -9.98
N LYS A 82 7.58 0.46 -9.46
CA LYS A 82 6.46 1.17 -10.05
C LYS A 82 6.49 2.66 -9.72
N PHE A 83 6.76 3.00 -8.47
CA PHE A 83 6.60 4.38 -8.01
C PHE A 83 7.91 5.10 -7.76
N GLY A 84 8.99 4.37 -7.54
CA GLY A 84 10.28 4.97 -7.29
C GLY A 84 10.44 5.55 -5.90
N ARG A 85 9.47 5.33 -5.01
CA ARG A 85 9.55 5.84 -3.65
C ARG A 85 8.54 5.09 -2.79
N LEU A 86 8.74 5.19 -1.49
CA LEU A 86 7.81 4.61 -0.53
C LEU A 86 7.91 5.45 0.73
N ASP A 87 6.85 6.12 1.08
CA ASP A 87 6.89 7.12 2.15
C ASP A 87 6.32 6.61 3.46
N VAL A 88 5.30 5.77 3.40
CA VAL A 88 4.59 5.30 4.60
C VAL A 88 4.25 3.85 4.40
N VAL A 89 4.40 3.06 5.46
CA VAL A 89 3.93 1.68 5.48
C VAL A 89 3.00 1.51 6.66
N ILE A 90 1.81 1.02 6.39
CA ILE A 90 0.83 0.75 7.42
C ILE A 90 0.54 -0.74 7.41
N ALA A 91 0.95 -1.42 8.48
CA ALA A 91 0.58 -2.81 8.68
C ALA A 91 -0.71 -2.82 9.47
N ASN A 92 -1.66 -3.63 9.03
CA ASN A 92 -2.95 -3.64 9.71
C ASN A 92 -2.82 -4.10 11.15
N ALA A 93 -1.75 -4.78 11.50
CA ALA A 93 -1.46 -5.14 12.88
C ALA A 93 -0.80 -4.01 13.65
N GLY A 94 -0.43 -2.93 12.98
CA GLY A 94 0.20 -1.79 13.61
C GLY A 94 0.66 -0.82 12.54
N VAL A 95 1.07 0.36 12.97
CA VAL A 95 1.51 1.40 12.05
C VAL A 95 3.01 1.52 12.13
N ILE A 96 3.68 1.48 10.99
CA ILE A 96 5.12 1.61 10.91
C ILE A 96 5.42 2.80 10.03
N ASN A 97 6.16 3.75 10.57
CA ASN A 97 6.60 4.88 9.78
C ASN A 97 7.94 4.51 9.17
N PHE A 98 7.90 4.13 7.92
CA PHE A 98 9.03 3.50 7.29
C PHE A 98 10.22 4.41 7.12
N GLY A 99 9.98 5.69 6.96
CA GLY A 99 11.08 6.63 6.87
C GLY A 99 11.98 6.58 8.10
N ASN A 100 11.37 6.51 9.27
CA ASN A 100 12.15 6.40 10.50
C ASN A 100 12.68 5.02 10.73
N THR A 101 11.87 4.03 10.38
CA THR A 101 12.23 2.64 10.64
C THR A 101 13.46 2.23 9.85
N TRP A 102 13.55 2.68 8.62
CA TRP A 102 14.72 2.38 7.81
C TRP A 102 15.99 2.82 8.49
N GLU A 103 15.95 4.00 9.04
CA GLU A 103 17.14 4.55 9.67
C GLU A 103 17.47 3.82 10.94
N LEU A 104 16.46 3.39 11.66
CA LEU A 104 16.71 2.73 12.93
C LEU A 104 17.23 1.31 12.77
N THR A 105 16.89 0.67 11.68
CA THR A 105 17.31 -0.72 11.51
C THR A 105 18.70 -0.83 10.96
N ASP A 106 19.26 0.24 10.55
CA ASP A 106 20.62 0.22 10.05
C ASP A 106 21.60 0.44 11.18
#